data_c560331fb5bba3a2534161c7f44a514e
#
_entry.id   c560331fb5bba3a2534161c7f44a514e
#
_cell.length_a   1.000
_cell.length_b   1.000
_cell.length_c   1.000
_cell.angle_alpha   90.00
_cell.angle_beta   90.00
_cell.angle_gamma   90.00
#
_symmetry.space_group_name_H-M   'P 1'
#
loop_
_entity.id
_entity.type
_entity.pdbx_description
1 polymer ?
#
loop_
_entity_poly.entity_id
_entity_poly.type
_entity_poly.pdbx_seq_one_letter_code
_entity_poly.pdbx_strand_id
1 'polypeptide(L)'
;MFDYLIQNGTLIDGTGALAAAADVVIKDGKIAAVGDLKDASAGTVLDAAGKYVTPGFIDIHRHADAALFRPHFGELELKQGLTTIVNGNCGLSVTPCAGAYKKEIEAYLTPVAGALPENADFSSLASYLCAAKKTPSPINTAMLAGSGTIRACAAGFGTPELDAAQMAEIHRLIEQELAAGALGVSLGLGYAPDCFYSTEALIEALQPLKNSGIPITVHMRQEGSGVVDALREMITVAKALHTPVEVSHLKSIGKANWHRCTPEMLRLMHEARQDGIEIACDVYPYTAGSTQLVHVLPPESQKGGLEALTENLADPAFREALKDRMLTGSDFENISLLVGFENIVASSISRKDLRQYEGQSIAAIAQQQGKDPFTALFDLLQAAHCDVTMIDFIAAEDDICDILRDAHSCVISDSTYPTTGMLHPRVYGTYTMLLEHFVREKRALSIESAVHKCTGRAAKVMGLKTKGILAPGMDADLNIFDLSAVHTCATYSDPAQFSAGMDTVFVAGRPAILNGAFTGSMAGTVLTR
;
A
#
# COMPACT_ATOMS: atom_id res chain seq x y z
N MET A 1 15.95 32.11 -18.82
CA MET A 1 14.66 32.35 -18.19
C MET A 1 14.19 31.00 -17.68
N PHE A 2 13.77 30.89 -16.41
CA PHE A 2 13.21 29.69 -15.83
C PHE A 2 11.75 29.50 -16.28
N ASP A 3 11.20 28.27 -16.12
CA ASP A 3 9.81 28.00 -16.49
C ASP A 3 8.86 28.55 -15.43
N TYR A 4 9.14 28.24 -14.16
CA TYR A 4 8.39 28.71 -13.00
C TYR A 4 9.32 29.26 -11.92
N LEU A 5 8.82 30.26 -11.20
CA LEU A 5 9.39 30.79 -9.96
C LEU A 5 8.28 30.78 -8.90
N ILE A 6 8.49 30.04 -7.82
CA ILE A 6 7.60 29.95 -6.65
C ILE A 6 8.23 30.80 -5.56
N GLN A 7 7.53 31.87 -5.13
CA GLN A 7 8.04 32.85 -4.19
C GLN A 7 7.23 32.93 -2.91
N ASN A 8 7.87 33.49 -1.87
CA ASN A 8 7.25 33.82 -0.57
C ASN A 8 6.71 32.63 0.21
N GLY A 9 7.03 31.39 -0.18
CA GLY A 9 6.55 30.20 0.51
C GLY A 9 7.35 29.84 1.75
N THR A 10 6.74 29.03 2.63
CA THR A 10 7.44 28.33 3.69
C THR A 10 7.87 26.97 3.16
N LEU A 11 9.16 26.80 2.89
CA LEU A 11 9.73 25.59 2.32
C LEU A 11 9.94 24.53 3.39
N ILE A 12 9.51 23.29 3.11
CA ILE A 12 9.89 22.06 3.80
C ILE A 12 10.55 21.17 2.76
N ASP A 13 11.85 20.99 2.86
CA ASP A 13 12.66 20.40 1.79
C ASP A 13 12.56 18.87 1.65
N GLY A 14 11.85 18.19 2.57
CA GLY A 14 11.71 16.73 2.58
C GLY A 14 12.82 15.97 3.32
N THR A 15 13.85 16.65 3.83
CA THR A 15 14.95 16.00 4.58
C THR A 15 14.61 15.77 6.06
N GLY A 16 13.55 16.40 6.57
CA GLY A 16 13.22 16.49 8.00
C GLY A 16 13.82 17.70 8.69
N ALA A 17 14.51 18.57 7.96
CA ALA A 17 14.97 19.87 8.45
C ALA A 17 13.78 20.80 8.75
N LEU A 18 14.01 21.78 9.64
CA LEU A 18 12.99 22.78 9.98
C LEU A 18 12.58 23.59 8.75
N ALA A 19 11.32 23.97 8.70
CA ALA A 19 10.76 24.82 7.67
C ALA A 19 11.49 26.18 7.61
N ALA A 20 11.73 26.70 6.40
CA ALA A 20 12.41 27.98 6.17
C ALA A 20 11.75 28.77 5.04
N ALA A 21 11.86 30.11 5.09
CA ALA A 21 11.44 30.94 3.95
C ALA A 21 12.44 30.75 2.81
N ALA A 22 11.98 30.33 1.65
CA ALA A 22 12.78 30.15 0.46
C ALA A 22 11.91 30.14 -0.81
N ASP A 23 12.51 30.57 -1.91
CA ASP A 23 11.94 30.50 -3.25
C ASP A 23 12.44 29.22 -3.97
N VAL A 24 11.69 28.75 -4.95
CA VAL A 24 12.03 27.60 -5.79
C VAL A 24 11.89 27.98 -7.26
N VAL A 25 12.92 27.71 -8.07
CA VAL A 25 12.83 27.84 -9.53
C VAL A 25 12.85 26.48 -10.21
N ILE A 26 11.97 26.33 -11.22
CA ILE A 26 11.83 25.14 -12.04
C ILE A 26 12.32 25.43 -13.46
N LYS A 27 13.09 24.51 -14.01
CA LYS A 27 13.57 24.52 -15.39
C LYS A 27 13.60 23.12 -15.97
N ASP A 28 12.99 22.94 -17.15
CA ASP A 28 13.02 21.68 -17.90
C ASP A 28 12.64 20.44 -17.04
N GLY A 29 11.60 20.58 -16.22
CA GLY A 29 11.10 19.50 -15.34
C GLY A 29 11.91 19.25 -14.08
N LYS A 30 12.95 20.04 -13.81
CA LYS A 30 13.83 19.90 -12.65
C LYS A 30 13.79 21.15 -11.76
N ILE A 31 14.11 20.95 -10.48
CA ILE A 31 14.41 22.04 -9.56
C ILE A 31 15.78 22.58 -9.96
N ALA A 32 15.82 23.84 -10.38
CA ALA A 32 17.06 24.48 -10.83
C ALA A 32 17.81 25.16 -9.69
N ALA A 33 17.09 25.81 -8.76
CA ALA A 33 17.66 26.40 -7.55
C ALA A 33 16.62 26.54 -6.45
N VAL A 34 17.10 26.65 -5.20
CA VAL A 34 16.32 26.89 -3.98
C VAL A 34 17.06 27.92 -3.15
N GLY A 35 16.38 28.94 -2.60
CA GLY A 35 16.97 29.96 -1.75
C GLY A 35 16.31 31.33 -1.90
N ASP A 36 17.04 32.42 -1.65
CA ASP A 36 16.57 33.79 -1.92
C ASP A 36 16.79 34.09 -3.43
N LEU A 37 15.71 34.01 -4.20
CA LEU A 37 15.72 34.10 -5.67
C LEU A 37 14.87 35.26 -6.20
N LYS A 38 14.79 36.35 -5.43
CA LYS A 38 13.98 37.56 -5.77
C LYS A 38 14.27 38.15 -7.12
N ASP A 39 15.52 38.05 -7.59
CA ASP A 39 15.97 38.58 -8.88
C ASP A 39 15.86 37.55 -10.02
N ALA A 40 15.36 36.34 -9.75
CA ALA A 40 15.23 35.33 -10.78
C ALA A 40 14.11 35.68 -11.77
N SER A 41 14.36 35.43 -13.07
CA SER A 41 13.37 35.64 -14.14
C SER A 41 12.79 34.34 -14.60
N ALA A 42 11.45 34.18 -14.53
CA ALA A 42 10.71 33.02 -14.98
C ALA A 42 9.56 33.40 -15.92
N GLY A 43 9.12 32.44 -16.72
CA GLY A 43 7.95 32.58 -17.58
C GLY A 43 6.65 32.76 -16.80
N THR A 44 6.56 32.07 -15.65
CA THR A 44 5.42 32.16 -14.71
C THR A 44 5.93 32.30 -13.28
N VAL A 45 5.34 33.25 -12.55
CA VAL A 45 5.61 33.46 -11.12
C VAL A 45 4.37 33.06 -10.32
N LEU A 46 4.56 32.21 -9.31
CA LEU A 46 3.52 31.78 -8.38
C LEU A 46 3.83 32.34 -6.99
N ASP A 47 2.88 33.05 -6.39
CA ASP A 47 2.97 33.54 -5.02
C ASP A 47 2.46 32.46 -4.05
N ALA A 48 3.35 31.95 -3.21
CA ALA A 48 3.07 30.97 -2.17
C ALA A 48 3.00 31.61 -0.77
N ALA A 49 2.76 32.91 -0.66
CA ALA A 49 2.66 33.60 0.63
C ALA A 49 1.61 32.93 1.53
N GLY A 50 1.99 32.59 2.77
CA GLY A 50 1.14 31.89 3.75
C GLY A 50 0.96 30.39 3.49
N LYS A 51 1.62 29.83 2.48
CA LYS A 51 1.52 28.40 2.12
C LYS A 51 2.85 27.68 2.34
N TYR A 52 2.76 26.36 2.53
CA TYR A 52 3.91 25.48 2.49
C TYR A 52 4.23 25.07 1.06
N VAL A 53 5.53 24.96 0.78
CA VAL A 53 6.08 24.39 -0.45
C VAL A 53 6.87 23.15 -0.05
N THR A 54 6.45 21.97 -0.51
CA THR A 54 7.04 20.68 -0.13
C THR A 54 7.34 19.84 -1.38
N PRO A 55 8.18 18.79 -1.28
CA PRO A 55 8.21 17.78 -2.33
C PRO A 55 6.82 17.17 -2.51
N GLY A 56 6.53 16.68 -3.71
CA GLY A 56 5.34 15.86 -3.96
C GLY A 56 5.36 14.59 -3.12
N PHE A 57 4.22 14.21 -2.57
CA PHE A 57 4.13 13.02 -1.70
C PHE A 57 4.32 11.75 -2.50
N ILE A 58 4.90 10.75 -1.85
CA ILE A 58 5.24 9.43 -2.39
C ILE A 58 4.53 8.37 -1.55
N ASP A 59 3.65 7.61 -2.15
CA ASP A 59 3.00 6.47 -1.53
C ASP A 59 3.72 5.19 -1.95
N ILE A 60 4.45 4.58 -1.02
CA ILE A 60 5.24 3.39 -1.30
C ILE A 60 4.44 2.09 -1.16
N HIS A 61 3.14 2.18 -0.82
CA HIS A 61 2.29 1.02 -0.60
C HIS A 61 0.86 1.25 -1.12
N ARG A 62 0.63 0.84 -2.38
CA ARG A 62 -0.69 0.85 -3.03
C ARG A 62 -0.90 -0.41 -3.87
N HIS A 63 -2.18 -0.66 -4.21
CA HIS A 63 -2.61 -1.76 -5.07
C HIS A 63 -3.31 -1.23 -6.33
N ALA A 64 -2.77 -0.16 -6.92
CA ALA A 64 -3.32 0.49 -8.11
C ALA A 64 -2.80 -0.11 -9.43
N ASP A 65 -2.26 -1.31 -9.39
CA ASP A 65 -1.61 -2.01 -10.51
C ASP A 65 -2.45 -2.02 -11.78
N ALA A 66 -3.71 -2.46 -11.69
CA ALA A 66 -4.67 -2.44 -12.80
C ALA A 66 -5.39 -1.09 -12.93
N ALA A 67 -5.49 -0.32 -11.85
CA ALA A 67 -6.20 0.94 -11.85
C ALA A 67 -5.52 2.01 -12.71
N LEU A 68 -4.19 1.94 -12.91
CA LEU A 68 -3.43 2.79 -13.83
C LEU A 68 -4.06 2.86 -15.24
N PHE A 69 -4.70 1.79 -15.69
CA PHE A 69 -5.32 1.72 -17.03
C PHE A 69 -6.77 2.19 -17.06
N ARG A 70 -7.34 2.63 -15.92
CA ARG A 70 -8.71 3.13 -15.85
C ARG A 70 -8.78 4.60 -16.26
N PRO A 71 -9.91 5.04 -16.84
CA PRO A 71 -10.17 6.47 -17.05
C PRO A 71 -10.05 7.27 -15.73
N HIS A 72 -9.57 8.49 -15.82
CA HIS A 72 -9.43 9.43 -14.68
C HIS A 72 -8.50 8.96 -13.55
N PHE A 73 -7.63 7.97 -13.81
CA PHE A 73 -6.62 7.57 -12.86
C PHE A 73 -5.67 8.74 -12.53
N GLY A 74 -5.29 8.87 -11.27
CA GLY A 74 -4.31 9.83 -10.78
C GLY A 74 -4.90 11.14 -10.24
N GLU A 75 -6.15 11.49 -10.57
CA GLU A 75 -6.76 12.73 -10.06
C GLU A 75 -6.97 12.68 -8.54
N LEU A 76 -7.46 11.56 -8.02
CA LEU A 76 -7.67 11.38 -6.56
C LEU A 76 -6.35 11.39 -5.78
N GLU A 77 -5.27 10.91 -6.39
CA GLU A 77 -3.93 10.94 -5.85
C GLU A 77 -3.41 12.39 -5.77
N LEU A 78 -3.52 13.13 -6.86
CA LEU A 78 -3.10 14.54 -6.92
C LEU A 78 -3.86 15.44 -5.93
N LYS A 79 -5.14 15.17 -5.70
CA LYS A 79 -5.96 15.89 -4.70
C LYS A 79 -5.49 15.70 -3.26
N GLN A 80 -4.67 14.69 -3.02
CA GLN A 80 -3.99 14.42 -1.74
C GLN A 80 -2.53 14.90 -1.73
N GLY A 81 -2.03 15.46 -2.85
CA GLY A 81 -0.62 15.87 -3.02
C GLY A 81 0.31 14.73 -3.43
N LEU A 82 -0.23 13.57 -3.80
CA LEU A 82 0.55 12.45 -4.31
C LEU A 82 1.01 12.72 -5.74
N THR A 83 2.32 12.60 -5.97
CA THR A 83 2.95 12.70 -7.28
C THR A 83 3.59 11.40 -7.74
N THR A 84 3.78 10.46 -6.82
CA THR A 84 4.42 9.17 -7.07
C THR A 84 3.76 8.07 -6.24
N ILE A 85 3.51 6.91 -6.86
CA ILE A 85 3.01 5.72 -6.17
C ILE A 85 3.83 4.48 -6.53
N VAL A 86 3.93 3.53 -5.59
CA VAL A 86 4.54 2.22 -5.79
C VAL A 86 3.49 1.14 -5.56
N ASN A 87 3.27 0.31 -6.56
CA ASN A 87 2.29 -0.77 -6.59
C ASN A 87 2.95 -2.15 -6.45
N GLY A 88 2.16 -3.22 -6.44
CA GLY A 88 2.65 -4.59 -6.35
C GLY A 88 3.02 -5.01 -4.93
N ASN A 89 2.40 -4.41 -3.91
CA ASN A 89 2.64 -4.67 -2.50
C ASN A 89 2.00 -5.97 -1.99
N CYS A 90 2.34 -6.38 -0.77
CA CYS A 90 1.77 -7.54 -0.05
C CYS A 90 1.86 -8.86 -0.82
N GLY A 91 2.86 -9.04 -1.69
CA GLY A 91 2.97 -10.21 -2.55
C GLY A 91 1.93 -10.26 -3.67
N LEU A 92 1.09 -9.23 -3.82
CA LEU A 92 -0.09 -9.20 -4.69
C LEU A 92 0.14 -8.33 -5.95
N SER A 93 1.28 -8.46 -6.64
CA SER A 93 1.50 -7.77 -7.91
C SER A 93 0.70 -8.42 -9.05
N VAL A 94 0.27 -7.60 -10.03
CA VAL A 94 -0.42 -8.12 -11.23
C VAL A 94 0.52 -8.83 -12.22
N THR A 95 1.81 -8.86 -11.92
CA THR A 95 2.84 -9.59 -12.70
C THR A 95 3.73 -10.43 -11.79
N PRO A 96 4.23 -11.58 -12.29
CA PRO A 96 3.93 -12.22 -13.58
C PRO A 96 2.58 -12.96 -13.53
N CYS A 97 1.68 -12.69 -14.49
CA CYS A 97 0.39 -13.38 -14.61
C CYS A 97 0.35 -14.19 -15.90
N ALA A 98 0.85 -15.41 -15.83
CA ALA A 98 1.09 -16.25 -17.01
C ALA A 98 0.98 -17.75 -16.69
N GLY A 99 1.08 -18.59 -17.75
CA GLY A 99 1.17 -20.04 -17.61
C GLY A 99 -0.14 -20.71 -17.20
N ALA A 100 -0.01 -21.86 -16.53
CA ALA A 100 -1.14 -22.72 -16.18
C ALA A 100 -2.10 -22.09 -15.17
N TYR A 101 -1.57 -21.25 -14.27
CA TYR A 101 -2.31 -20.66 -13.15
C TYR A 101 -2.80 -19.22 -13.40
N LYS A 102 -2.71 -18.73 -14.65
CA LYS A 102 -3.10 -17.35 -15.00
C LYS A 102 -4.50 -16.98 -14.50
N LYS A 103 -5.50 -17.82 -14.73
CA LYS A 103 -6.89 -17.53 -14.35
C LYS A 103 -7.09 -17.48 -12.83
N GLU A 104 -6.40 -18.36 -12.10
CA GLU A 104 -6.44 -18.37 -10.64
C GLU A 104 -5.80 -17.12 -10.06
N ILE A 105 -4.67 -16.68 -10.63
CA ILE A 105 -4.00 -15.43 -10.25
C ILE A 105 -4.90 -14.23 -10.51
N GLU A 106 -5.51 -14.12 -11.71
CA GLU A 106 -6.44 -13.04 -12.05
C GLU A 106 -7.62 -12.99 -11.07
N ALA A 107 -8.24 -14.13 -10.78
CA ALA A 107 -9.36 -14.21 -9.83
C ALA A 107 -8.94 -13.79 -8.42
N TYR A 108 -7.76 -14.22 -7.95
CA TYR A 108 -7.24 -13.90 -6.64
C TYR A 108 -6.91 -12.42 -6.46
N LEU A 109 -6.40 -11.76 -7.49
CA LEU A 109 -5.99 -10.35 -7.44
C LEU A 109 -7.16 -9.37 -7.64
N THR A 110 -8.21 -9.78 -8.35
CA THR A 110 -9.34 -8.90 -8.74
C THR A 110 -9.96 -8.15 -7.57
N PRO A 111 -10.22 -8.72 -6.39
CA PRO A 111 -10.83 -8.01 -5.28
C PRO A 111 -9.97 -6.85 -4.74
N VAL A 112 -8.63 -6.92 -4.86
CA VAL A 112 -7.68 -5.93 -4.33
C VAL A 112 -7.22 -4.95 -5.40
N ALA A 113 -6.66 -5.46 -6.51
CA ALA A 113 -6.08 -4.64 -7.58
C ALA A 113 -7.10 -4.24 -8.66
N GLY A 114 -8.28 -4.87 -8.65
CA GLY A 114 -9.31 -4.71 -9.66
C GLY A 114 -9.09 -5.61 -10.89
N ALA A 115 -10.07 -5.64 -11.77
CA ALA A 115 -10.02 -6.45 -12.98
C ALA A 115 -8.90 -5.97 -13.91
N LEU A 116 -8.12 -6.92 -14.42
CA LEU A 116 -7.07 -6.65 -15.41
C LEU A 116 -7.72 -6.29 -16.76
N PRO A 117 -7.23 -5.24 -17.46
CA PRO A 117 -7.72 -4.91 -18.79
C PRO A 117 -7.34 -5.99 -19.81
N GLU A 118 -8.30 -6.41 -20.63
CA GLU A 118 -8.14 -7.48 -21.63
C GLU A 118 -7.10 -7.17 -22.72
N ASN A 119 -6.84 -5.90 -22.97
CA ASN A 119 -5.96 -5.42 -24.04
C ASN A 119 -4.52 -5.16 -23.60
N ALA A 120 -4.14 -5.51 -22.37
CA ALA A 120 -2.79 -5.38 -21.84
C ALA A 120 -2.21 -6.75 -21.48
N ASP A 121 -0.89 -6.89 -21.65
CA ASP A 121 -0.14 -8.11 -21.32
C ASP A 121 0.48 -7.98 -19.94
N PHE A 122 0.08 -8.86 -19.03
CA PHE A 122 0.56 -8.95 -17.66
C PHE A 122 1.44 -10.19 -17.41
N SER A 123 1.91 -10.83 -18.49
CA SER A 123 2.73 -12.04 -18.37
C SER A 123 4.09 -11.81 -17.71
N SER A 124 4.56 -10.57 -17.67
CA SER A 124 5.78 -10.15 -17.01
C SER A 124 5.74 -8.65 -16.70
N LEU A 125 6.59 -8.20 -15.77
CA LEU A 125 6.76 -6.77 -15.50
C LEU A 125 7.22 -5.99 -16.74
N ALA A 126 8.08 -6.58 -17.58
CA ALA A 126 8.52 -5.93 -18.81
C ALA A 126 7.34 -5.60 -19.74
N SER A 127 6.41 -6.55 -19.92
CA SER A 127 5.18 -6.34 -20.71
C SER A 127 4.28 -5.29 -20.08
N TYR A 128 4.07 -5.37 -18.77
CA TYR A 128 3.31 -4.38 -18.00
C TYR A 128 3.89 -2.97 -18.15
N LEU A 129 5.20 -2.80 -17.94
CA LEU A 129 5.88 -1.49 -18.06
C LEU A 129 5.79 -0.94 -19.50
N CYS A 130 5.81 -1.82 -20.51
CA CYS A 130 5.60 -1.42 -21.90
C CYS A 130 4.19 -0.85 -22.12
N ALA A 131 3.17 -1.46 -21.55
CA ALA A 131 1.78 -0.97 -21.58
C ALA A 131 1.63 0.32 -20.76
N ALA A 132 2.16 0.33 -19.53
CA ALA A 132 2.09 1.48 -18.62
C ALA A 132 2.76 2.74 -19.22
N LYS A 133 3.92 2.60 -19.89
CA LYS A 133 4.61 3.72 -20.58
C LYS A 133 3.80 4.31 -21.74
N LYS A 134 2.87 3.57 -22.31
CA LYS A 134 1.97 4.04 -23.39
C LYS A 134 0.68 4.64 -22.84
N THR A 135 0.39 4.42 -21.57
CA THR A 135 -0.81 4.92 -20.91
C THR A 135 -0.50 6.29 -20.30
N PRO A 136 -1.15 7.37 -20.76
CA PRO A 136 -0.95 8.68 -20.15
C PRO A 136 -1.33 8.64 -18.66
N SER A 137 -0.44 9.13 -17.80
CA SER A 137 -0.68 9.21 -16.35
C SER A 137 -0.33 10.61 -15.83
N PRO A 138 -1.13 11.20 -14.95
CA PRO A 138 -0.80 12.49 -14.35
C PRO A 138 0.21 12.37 -13.20
N ILE A 139 0.49 11.15 -12.71
CA ILE A 139 1.42 10.86 -11.61
C ILE A 139 2.44 9.82 -12.01
N ASN A 140 3.58 9.79 -11.31
CA ASN A 140 4.60 8.77 -11.49
C ASN A 140 4.17 7.46 -10.85
N THR A 141 4.51 6.34 -11.50
CA THR A 141 4.19 5.00 -11.01
C THR A 141 5.41 4.09 -11.02
N ALA A 142 5.51 3.21 -10.04
CA ALA A 142 6.53 2.16 -9.97
C ALA A 142 5.91 0.85 -9.49
N MET A 143 6.65 -0.24 -9.64
CA MET A 143 6.19 -1.58 -9.27
C MET A 143 7.20 -2.30 -8.38
N LEU A 144 6.68 -3.11 -7.47
CA LEU A 144 7.38 -4.20 -6.80
C LEU A 144 7.03 -5.52 -7.47
N ALA A 145 7.91 -6.51 -7.35
CA ALA A 145 7.65 -7.88 -7.74
C ALA A 145 6.98 -8.62 -6.57
N GLY A 146 5.74 -9.05 -6.73
CA GLY A 146 5.00 -9.73 -5.67
C GLY A 146 5.37 -11.20 -5.55
N SER A 147 5.91 -11.61 -4.40
CA SER A 147 6.30 -12.99 -4.12
C SER A 147 5.14 -13.97 -4.23
N GLY A 148 3.96 -13.62 -3.71
CA GLY A 148 2.77 -14.46 -3.79
C GLY A 148 2.34 -14.73 -5.23
N THR A 149 2.35 -13.70 -6.08
CA THR A 149 2.07 -13.85 -7.51
C THR A 149 3.14 -14.68 -8.22
N ILE A 150 4.42 -14.46 -7.90
CA ILE A 150 5.55 -15.25 -8.44
C ILE A 150 5.40 -16.72 -8.03
N ARG A 151 5.13 -17.00 -6.75
CA ARG A 151 4.91 -18.35 -6.25
C ARG A 151 3.70 -19.01 -6.90
N ALA A 152 2.58 -18.28 -7.02
CA ALA A 152 1.38 -18.78 -7.70
C ALA A 152 1.65 -19.09 -9.18
N CYS A 153 2.45 -18.26 -9.88
CA CYS A 153 2.85 -18.49 -11.27
C CYS A 153 3.70 -19.76 -11.41
N ALA A 154 4.60 -20.03 -10.46
CA ALA A 154 5.50 -21.18 -10.48
C ALA A 154 4.85 -22.49 -10.01
N ALA A 155 3.92 -22.44 -9.03
CA ALA A 155 3.44 -23.63 -8.31
C ALA A 155 1.92 -23.65 -8.06
N GLY A 156 1.17 -22.58 -8.39
CA GLY A 156 -0.25 -22.43 -8.07
C GLY A 156 -0.51 -22.22 -6.58
N PHE A 157 -1.78 -22.33 -6.19
CA PHE A 157 -2.25 -22.14 -4.81
C PHE A 157 -2.36 -23.44 -3.99
N GLY A 158 -2.22 -24.59 -4.65
CA GLY A 158 -2.48 -25.89 -4.03
C GLY A 158 -1.27 -26.53 -3.33
N THR A 159 -0.06 -26.03 -3.54
CA THR A 159 1.19 -26.67 -3.12
C THR A 159 1.81 -25.97 -1.91
N PRO A 160 1.69 -26.55 -0.68
CA PRO A 160 2.34 -25.96 0.50
C PRO A 160 3.86 -26.06 0.44
N GLU A 161 4.39 -27.20 -0.02
CA GLU A 161 5.81 -27.47 -0.15
C GLU A 161 6.23 -27.35 -1.61
N LEU A 162 7.37 -26.69 -1.85
CA LEU A 162 7.93 -26.50 -3.19
C LEU A 162 9.00 -27.56 -3.46
N ASP A 163 8.99 -28.10 -4.67
CA ASP A 163 10.13 -28.90 -5.14
C ASP A 163 11.26 -28.02 -5.68
N ALA A 164 12.39 -28.65 -5.98
CA ALA A 164 13.58 -27.93 -6.46
C ALA A 164 13.37 -27.22 -7.82
N ALA A 165 12.50 -27.74 -8.68
CA ALA A 165 12.20 -27.12 -9.98
C ALA A 165 11.33 -25.88 -9.81
N GLN A 166 10.33 -25.95 -8.92
CA GLN A 166 9.48 -24.82 -8.56
C GLN A 166 10.29 -23.71 -7.87
N MET A 167 11.22 -24.07 -6.96
CA MET A 167 12.10 -23.11 -6.32
C MET A 167 13.03 -22.42 -7.33
N ALA A 168 13.60 -23.18 -8.25
CA ALA A 168 14.43 -22.62 -9.33
C ALA A 168 13.63 -21.67 -10.26
N GLU A 169 12.37 -21.99 -10.51
CA GLU A 169 11.47 -21.11 -11.28
C GLU A 169 11.15 -19.82 -10.53
N ILE A 170 10.93 -19.87 -9.20
CA ILE A 170 10.75 -18.69 -8.37
C ILE A 170 11.98 -17.78 -8.44
N HIS A 171 13.19 -18.33 -8.31
CA HIS A 171 14.44 -17.56 -8.45
C HIS A 171 14.51 -16.88 -9.82
N ARG A 172 14.25 -17.63 -10.88
CA ARG A 172 14.26 -17.11 -12.27
C ARG A 172 13.26 -15.97 -12.46
N LEU A 173 12.05 -16.11 -11.92
CA LEU A 173 11.01 -15.08 -12.02
C LEU A 173 11.38 -13.82 -11.21
N ILE A 174 11.90 -13.96 -9.98
CA ILE A 174 12.39 -12.82 -9.19
C ILE A 174 13.48 -12.06 -9.98
N GLU A 175 14.48 -12.76 -10.49
CA GLU A 175 15.57 -12.16 -11.28
C GLU A 175 15.02 -11.45 -12.53
N GLN A 176 14.06 -12.07 -13.23
CA GLN A 176 13.41 -11.50 -14.40
C GLN A 176 12.67 -10.19 -14.09
N GLU A 177 11.84 -10.17 -13.04
CA GLU A 177 11.07 -8.98 -12.66
C GLU A 177 11.99 -7.85 -12.14
N LEU A 178 13.05 -8.18 -11.39
CA LEU A 178 14.07 -7.21 -10.97
C LEU A 178 14.85 -6.64 -12.15
N ALA A 179 15.23 -7.49 -13.13
CA ALA A 179 15.92 -7.05 -14.34
C ALA A 179 15.03 -6.17 -15.23
N ALA A 180 13.71 -6.36 -15.20
CA ALA A 180 12.75 -5.51 -15.89
C ALA A 180 12.60 -4.12 -15.22
N GLY A 181 13.02 -3.97 -13.97
CA GLY A 181 13.04 -2.68 -13.26
C GLY A 181 12.12 -2.59 -12.04
N ALA A 182 11.69 -3.72 -11.45
CA ALA A 182 11.02 -3.70 -10.16
C ALA A 182 11.90 -3.01 -9.10
N LEU A 183 11.31 -2.16 -8.26
CA LEU A 183 12.06 -1.45 -7.22
C LEU A 183 12.50 -2.37 -6.08
N GLY A 184 11.78 -3.45 -5.86
CA GLY A 184 12.00 -4.42 -4.79
C GLY A 184 11.13 -5.66 -4.96
N VAL A 185 11.10 -6.50 -3.93
CA VAL A 185 10.19 -7.65 -3.83
C VAL A 185 9.25 -7.45 -2.66
N SER A 186 7.96 -7.66 -2.88
CA SER A 186 6.96 -7.61 -1.82
C SER A 186 6.54 -9.02 -1.38
N LEU A 187 6.29 -9.20 -0.09
CA LEU A 187 5.83 -10.45 0.52
C LEU A 187 4.44 -10.28 1.12
N GLY A 188 3.63 -11.32 1.03
CA GLY A 188 2.31 -11.39 1.65
C GLY A 188 2.16 -12.61 2.56
N LEU A 189 2.94 -12.69 3.66
CA LEU A 189 3.03 -13.87 4.50
C LEU A 189 1.73 -14.19 5.27
N GLY A 190 0.78 -13.26 5.33
CA GLY A 190 -0.59 -13.50 5.79
C GLY A 190 -1.51 -14.08 4.72
N TYR A 191 -1.10 -14.08 3.43
CA TYR A 191 -1.93 -14.46 2.28
C TYR A 191 -1.44 -15.75 1.62
N ALA A 192 -2.38 -16.55 1.07
CA ALA A 192 -2.01 -17.65 0.20
C ALA A 192 -1.48 -17.10 -1.15
N PRO A 193 -0.45 -17.71 -1.75
CA PRO A 193 0.27 -18.89 -1.28
C PRO A 193 1.52 -18.59 -0.42
N ASP A 194 1.91 -17.33 -0.18
CA ASP A 194 3.13 -16.97 0.56
C ASP A 194 3.10 -17.46 2.02
N CYS A 195 1.92 -17.52 2.63
CA CYS A 195 1.74 -18.02 4.00
C CYS A 195 2.23 -19.47 4.21
N PHE A 196 2.39 -20.24 3.14
CA PHE A 196 2.89 -21.62 3.19
C PHE A 196 4.43 -21.73 3.28
N TYR A 197 5.18 -20.63 3.11
CA TYR A 197 6.62 -20.66 3.36
C TYR A 197 6.92 -20.89 4.83
N SER A 198 7.85 -21.81 5.15
CA SER A 198 8.62 -21.72 6.39
C SER A 198 9.62 -20.57 6.27
N THR A 199 10.21 -20.14 7.40
CA THR A 199 11.23 -19.10 7.38
C THR A 199 12.44 -19.50 6.53
N GLU A 200 12.85 -20.77 6.58
CA GLU A 200 13.96 -21.31 5.79
C GLU A 200 13.64 -21.33 4.30
N ALA A 201 12.43 -21.80 3.94
CA ALA A 201 11.98 -21.82 2.54
C ALA A 201 11.83 -20.39 1.99
N LEU A 202 11.41 -19.42 2.81
CA LEU A 202 11.35 -18.02 2.44
C LEU A 202 12.74 -17.45 2.18
N ILE A 203 13.71 -17.70 3.07
CA ILE A 203 15.11 -17.29 2.87
C ILE A 203 15.70 -17.92 1.60
N GLU A 204 15.37 -19.18 1.31
CA GLU A 204 15.77 -19.85 0.07
C GLU A 204 15.15 -19.17 -1.15
N ALA A 205 13.83 -18.93 -1.16
CA ALA A 205 13.13 -18.27 -2.26
C ALA A 205 13.68 -16.86 -2.57
N LEU A 206 14.16 -16.16 -1.55
CA LEU A 206 14.68 -14.79 -1.67
C LEU A 206 16.22 -14.72 -1.89
N GLN A 207 16.91 -15.84 -2.13
CA GLN A 207 18.35 -15.84 -2.39
C GLN A 207 18.80 -14.88 -3.51
N PRO A 208 18.00 -14.61 -4.58
CA PRO A 208 18.36 -13.60 -5.59
C PRO A 208 18.55 -12.18 -5.02
N LEU A 209 18.02 -11.87 -3.83
CA LEU A 209 18.14 -10.57 -3.18
C LEU A 209 19.36 -10.46 -2.25
N LYS A 210 20.06 -11.55 -1.98
CA LYS A 210 21.14 -11.56 -1.00
C LYS A 210 22.26 -10.58 -1.35
N ASN A 211 22.61 -9.71 -0.39
CA ASN A 211 23.61 -8.64 -0.52
C ASN A 211 23.32 -7.63 -1.67
N SER A 212 22.07 -7.54 -2.15
CA SER A 212 21.75 -6.71 -3.30
C SER A 212 21.46 -5.23 -2.93
N GLY A 213 21.11 -4.96 -1.67
CA GLY A 213 20.58 -3.67 -1.24
C GLY A 213 19.19 -3.35 -1.80
N ILE A 214 18.52 -4.31 -2.46
CA ILE A 214 17.17 -4.17 -3.01
C ILE A 214 16.16 -4.40 -1.88
N PRO A 215 15.19 -3.49 -1.64
CA PRO A 215 14.29 -3.63 -0.51
C PRO A 215 13.32 -4.80 -0.66
N ILE A 216 13.02 -5.44 0.46
CA ILE A 216 11.90 -6.35 0.65
C ILE A 216 10.83 -5.58 1.43
N THR A 217 9.60 -5.51 0.93
CA THR A 217 8.45 -5.04 1.70
C THR A 217 7.62 -6.24 2.15
N VAL A 218 6.99 -6.19 3.32
CA VAL A 218 6.33 -7.38 3.85
C VAL A 218 5.04 -7.10 4.62
N HIS A 219 3.93 -7.65 4.15
CA HIS A 219 2.78 -7.97 5.00
C HIS A 219 3.16 -9.19 5.83
N MET A 220 3.34 -9.01 7.14
CA MET A 220 3.84 -10.05 8.03
C MET A 220 2.87 -11.23 8.15
N ARG A 221 3.38 -12.37 8.60
CA ARG A 221 2.61 -13.63 8.77
C ARG A 221 1.43 -13.49 9.71
N GLN A 222 1.59 -12.68 10.75
CA GLN A 222 0.54 -12.30 11.70
C GLN A 222 0.72 -10.85 12.11
N GLU A 223 -0.39 -10.16 12.32
CA GLU A 223 -0.43 -8.77 12.76
C GLU A 223 -1.21 -8.59 14.08
N GLY A 224 -1.72 -9.69 14.64
CA GLY A 224 -2.43 -9.76 15.92
C GLY A 224 -1.57 -10.35 17.04
N SER A 225 -2.01 -11.45 17.64
CA SER A 225 -1.35 -12.03 18.82
C SER A 225 0.06 -12.55 18.55
N GLY A 226 0.35 -12.95 17.31
CA GLY A 226 1.67 -13.42 16.87
C GLY A 226 2.56 -12.34 16.23
N VAL A 227 2.16 -11.07 16.23
CA VAL A 227 2.83 -10.00 15.48
C VAL A 227 4.29 -9.80 15.88
N VAL A 228 4.63 -9.95 17.17
CA VAL A 228 6.00 -9.80 17.67
C VAL A 228 6.90 -10.91 17.14
N ASP A 229 6.40 -12.14 17.06
CA ASP A 229 7.17 -13.28 16.52
C ASP A 229 7.28 -13.18 15.00
N ALA A 230 6.25 -12.70 14.31
CA ALA A 230 6.30 -12.39 12.88
C ALA A 230 7.35 -11.31 12.56
N LEU A 231 7.51 -10.30 13.41
CA LEU A 231 8.58 -9.32 13.26
C LEU A 231 9.97 -9.94 13.49
N ARG A 232 10.11 -10.84 14.45
CA ARG A 232 11.39 -11.58 14.67
C ARG A 232 11.75 -12.46 13.47
N GLU A 233 10.75 -13.06 12.81
CA GLU A 233 10.95 -13.77 11.55
C GLU A 233 11.56 -12.83 10.50
N MET A 234 11.01 -11.61 10.32
CA MET A 234 11.50 -10.65 9.33
C MET A 234 12.91 -10.13 9.65
N ILE A 235 13.22 -9.91 10.92
CA ILE A 235 14.59 -9.59 11.36
C ILE A 235 15.57 -10.73 11.02
N THR A 236 15.13 -11.99 11.17
CA THR A 236 15.93 -13.17 10.81
C THR A 236 16.16 -13.22 9.28
N VAL A 237 15.14 -12.98 8.48
CA VAL A 237 15.24 -12.90 7.01
C VAL A 237 16.20 -11.79 6.58
N ALA A 238 16.03 -10.58 7.12
CA ALA A 238 16.90 -9.42 6.82
C ALA A 238 18.36 -9.73 7.14
N LYS A 239 18.62 -10.36 8.29
CA LYS A 239 19.97 -10.78 8.72
C LYS A 239 20.56 -11.85 7.80
N ALA A 240 19.78 -12.84 7.39
CA ALA A 240 20.25 -13.93 6.53
C ALA A 240 20.58 -13.46 5.10
N LEU A 241 19.81 -12.51 4.59
CA LEU A 241 19.95 -11.99 3.23
C LEU A 241 20.82 -10.74 3.12
N HIS A 242 21.13 -10.06 4.23
CA HIS A 242 21.84 -8.78 4.24
C HIS A 242 21.22 -7.78 3.25
N THR A 243 19.89 -7.60 3.32
CA THR A 243 19.13 -6.70 2.46
C THR A 243 18.10 -5.92 3.28
N PRO A 244 17.73 -4.66 2.88
CA PRO A 244 16.76 -3.87 3.61
C PRO A 244 15.37 -4.52 3.66
N VAL A 245 14.70 -4.41 4.81
CA VAL A 245 13.31 -4.85 4.99
C VAL A 245 12.45 -3.66 5.43
N GLU A 246 11.34 -3.46 4.73
CA GLU A 246 10.26 -2.55 5.09
C GLU A 246 9.07 -3.36 5.58
N VAL A 247 8.72 -3.23 6.85
CA VAL A 247 7.53 -3.88 7.42
C VAL A 247 6.30 -3.05 7.05
N SER A 248 5.48 -3.60 6.19
CA SER A 248 4.29 -2.94 5.65
C SER A 248 3.22 -2.73 6.71
N HIS A 249 2.53 -1.58 6.66
CA HIS A 249 1.35 -1.22 7.47
C HIS A 249 1.39 -1.73 8.92
N LEU A 250 2.51 -1.47 9.62
CA LEU A 250 2.75 -1.95 10.99
C LEU A 250 1.56 -1.64 11.89
N LYS A 251 1.02 -2.64 12.54
CA LYS A 251 -0.12 -2.52 13.46
C LYS A 251 -0.15 -3.66 14.48
N SER A 252 -1.03 -3.52 15.47
CA SER A 252 -1.37 -4.57 16.44
C SER A 252 -2.87 -4.83 16.38
N ILE A 253 -3.29 -5.91 15.71
CA ILE A 253 -4.72 -6.25 15.55
C ILE A 253 -5.29 -6.80 16.85
N GLY A 254 -6.45 -6.25 17.27
CA GLY A 254 -7.24 -6.71 18.38
C GLY A 254 -6.92 -6.04 19.73
N LYS A 255 -7.96 -5.74 20.49
CA LYS A 255 -7.90 -4.95 21.75
C LYS A 255 -6.92 -5.50 22.78
N ALA A 256 -6.71 -6.82 22.83
CA ALA A 256 -5.77 -7.44 23.77
C ALA A 256 -4.29 -7.17 23.42
N ASN A 257 -4.01 -6.74 22.20
CA ASN A 257 -2.67 -6.48 21.66
C ASN A 257 -2.33 -4.99 21.65
N TRP A 258 -3.33 -4.11 21.67
CA TRP A 258 -3.15 -2.65 21.65
C TRP A 258 -2.29 -2.18 22.82
N HIS A 259 -1.49 -1.14 22.61
CA HIS A 259 -0.58 -0.53 23.59
C HIS A 259 0.47 -1.48 24.19
N ARG A 260 0.48 -2.76 23.78
CA ARG A 260 1.40 -3.80 24.24
C ARG A 260 2.37 -4.26 23.15
N CYS A 261 1.84 -4.65 22.01
CA CYS A 261 2.69 -5.21 20.94
C CYS A 261 3.44 -4.12 20.16
N THR A 262 2.82 -2.97 19.91
CA THR A 262 3.44 -1.85 19.18
C THR A 262 4.72 -1.34 19.85
N PRO A 263 4.78 -1.02 21.16
CA PRO A 263 6.03 -0.62 21.81
C PRO A 263 7.12 -1.68 21.73
N GLU A 264 6.76 -2.96 21.86
CA GLU A 264 7.72 -4.08 21.76
C GLU A 264 8.29 -4.22 20.35
N MET A 265 7.45 -4.08 19.33
CA MET A 265 7.90 -4.10 17.93
C MET A 265 8.86 -2.95 17.62
N LEU A 266 8.53 -1.73 18.03
CA LEU A 266 9.40 -0.56 17.84
C LEU A 266 10.74 -0.73 18.56
N ARG A 267 10.74 -1.33 19.77
CA ARG A 267 11.95 -1.67 20.51
C ARG A 267 12.81 -2.68 19.74
N LEU A 268 12.23 -3.78 19.27
CA LEU A 268 12.94 -4.81 18.49
C LEU A 268 13.53 -4.25 17.19
N MET A 269 12.79 -3.41 16.48
CA MET A 269 13.30 -2.76 15.27
C MET A 269 14.45 -1.80 15.60
N HIS A 270 14.36 -1.07 16.71
CA HIS A 270 15.46 -0.21 17.16
C HIS A 270 16.73 -1.02 17.47
N GLU A 271 16.60 -2.13 18.19
CA GLU A 271 17.72 -3.03 18.51
C GLU A 271 18.31 -3.65 17.23
N ALA A 272 17.48 -4.13 16.31
CA ALA A 272 17.94 -4.65 15.02
C ALA A 272 18.75 -3.61 14.23
N ARG A 273 18.32 -2.34 14.23
CA ARG A 273 19.06 -1.25 13.60
C ARG A 273 20.41 -0.97 14.27
N GLN A 274 20.48 -1.09 15.62
CA GLN A 274 21.76 -0.97 16.34
C GLN A 274 22.73 -2.11 15.98
N ASP A 275 22.22 -3.28 15.66
CA ASP A 275 22.98 -4.43 15.17
C ASP A 275 23.33 -4.34 13.67
N GLY A 276 23.03 -3.21 13.01
CA GLY A 276 23.36 -2.95 11.61
C GLY A 276 22.37 -3.56 10.61
N ILE A 277 21.21 -4.03 11.05
CA ILE A 277 20.14 -4.53 10.17
C ILE A 277 19.32 -3.34 9.65
N GLU A 278 19.20 -3.21 8.33
CA GLU A 278 18.35 -2.20 7.72
C GLU A 278 16.89 -2.63 7.77
N ILE A 279 16.15 -2.14 8.77
CA ILE A 279 14.72 -2.41 8.96
C ILE A 279 13.96 -1.12 9.22
N ALA A 280 12.85 -0.95 8.51
CA ALA A 280 11.95 0.18 8.58
C ALA A 280 10.49 -0.30 8.59
N CYS A 281 9.53 0.59 8.71
CA CYS A 281 8.11 0.25 8.62
C CYS A 281 7.31 1.37 7.96
N ASP A 282 6.11 1.04 7.54
CA ASP A 282 5.12 2.02 7.13
C ASP A 282 3.82 1.88 7.92
N VAL A 283 2.95 2.89 7.83
CA VAL A 283 1.66 2.92 8.51
C VAL A 283 0.68 3.84 7.78
N TYR A 284 -0.58 3.47 7.73
CA TYR A 284 -1.66 4.36 7.30
C TYR A 284 -2.37 5.01 8.50
N PRO A 285 -2.83 6.26 8.39
CA PRO A 285 -3.41 7.03 9.50
C PRO A 285 -4.91 6.70 9.73
N TYR A 286 -5.24 5.42 9.84
CA TYR A 286 -6.62 4.93 10.07
C TYR A 286 -6.61 3.72 11.01
N THR A 287 -7.65 3.61 11.83
CA THR A 287 -7.82 2.49 12.78
C THR A 287 -8.47 1.25 12.16
N ALA A 288 -8.93 1.35 10.92
CA ALA A 288 -9.45 0.21 10.16
C ALA A 288 -8.52 -0.17 9.01
N GLY A 289 -8.48 -1.46 8.71
CA GLY A 289 -7.87 -2.05 7.53
C GLY A 289 -8.88 -2.30 6.41
N SER A 290 -8.40 -2.77 5.27
CA SER A 290 -9.24 -3.28 4.18
C SER A 290 -8.45 -4.25 3.33
N THR A 291 -9.01 -5.45 3.15
CA THR A 291 -8.46 -6.51 2.30
C THR A 291 -9.57 -7.44 1.82
N GLN A 292 -9.22 -8.58 1.23
CA GLN A 292 -10.18 -9.62 0.84
C GLN A 292 -10.85 -10.25 2.07
N LEU A 293 -12.17 -10.46 2.03
CA LEU A 293 -12.90 -11.07 3.14
C LEU A 293 -12.45 -12.53 3.43
N VAL A 294 -11.92 -13.25 2.44
CA VAL A 294 -11.37 -14.60 2.62
C VAL A 294 -10.18 -14.65 3.59
N HIS A 295 -9.53 -13.50 3.85
CA HIS A 295 -8.45 -13.40 4.82
C HIS A 295 -8.87 -13.67 6.27
N VAL A 296 -10.17 -13.63 6.55
CA VAL A 296 -10.75 -14.03 7.87
C VAL A 296 -10.65 -15.54 8.10
N LEU A 297 -10.52 -16.33 7.01
CA LEU A 297 -10.48 -17.78 7.06
C LEU A 297 -9.05 -18.31 7.29
N PRO A 298 -8.90 -19.50 7.91
CA PRO A 298 -7.62 -20.17 8.00
C PRO A 298 -6.97 -20.33 6.61
N PRO A 299 -5.67 -19.99 6.43
CA PRO A 299 -5.01 -20.01 5.13
C PRO A 299 -5.08 -21.36 4.41
N GLU A 300 -5.03 -22.45 5.14
CA GLU A 300 -5.14 -23.79 4.57
C GLU A 300 -6.47 -24.08 3.86
N SER A 301 -7.54 -23.32 4.16
CA SER A 301 -8.83 -23.43 3.46
C SER A 301 -8.75 -22.93 2.01
N GLN A 302 -7.76 -22.11 1.70
CA GLN A 302 -7.55 -21.50 0.38
C GLN A 302 -6.64 -22.35 -0.54
N LYS A 303 -6.25 -23.55 -0.12
CA LYS A 303 -5.52 -24.50 -0.97
C LYS A 303 -6.36 -24.84 -2.20
N GLY A 304 -5.77 -24.64 -3.39
CA GLY A 304 -6.47 -24.81 -4.65
C GLY A 304 -7.13 -23.54 -5.19
N GLY A 305 -6.97 -22.39 -4.51
CA GLY A 305 -7.47 -21.10 -4.96
C GLY A 305 -8.93 -20.83 -4.58
N LEU A 306 -9.46 -19.69 -5.04
CA LEU A 306 -10.81 -19.22 -4.65
C LEU A 306 -11.94 -20.06 -5.25
N GLU A 307 -11.74 -20.67 -6.42
CA GLU A 307 -12.72 -21.55 -7.05
C GLU A 307 -12.92 -22.81 -6.20
N ALA A 308 -11.82 -23.48 -5.82
CA ALA A 308 -11.86 -24.66 -4.94
C ALA A 308 -12.46 -24.32 -3.57
N LEU A 309 -12.13 -23.18 -2.98
CA LEU A 309 -12.74 -22.71 -1.73
C LEU A 309 -14.26 -22.52 -1.90
N THR A 310 -14.70 -21.90 -2.99
CA THR A 310 -16.13 -21.69 -3.28
C THR A 310 -16.89 -23.02 -3.37
N GLU A 311 -16.29 -24.02 -4.04
CA GLU A 311 -16.86 -25.37 -4.13
C GLU A 311 -16.91 -26.06 -2.76
N ASN A 312 -15.81 -26.00 -2.00
CA ASN A 312 -15.72 -26.59 -0.67
C ASN A 312 -16.73 -25.97 0.32
N LEU A 313 -17.00 -24.67 0.20
CA LEU A 313 -18.02 -23.99 0.99
C LEU A 313 -19.46 -24.47 0.70
N ALA A 314 -19.70 -25.26 -0.33
CA ALA A 314 -21.00 -25.95 -0.54
C ALA A 314 -21.17 -27.17 0.36
N ASP A 315 -20.07 -27.76 0.87
CA ASP A 315 -20.11 -28.94 1.73
C ASP A 315 -20.33 -28.58 3.21
N PRO A 316 -21.43 -29.05 3.85
CA PRO A 316 -21.67 -28.79 5.27
C PRO A 316 -20.58 -29.32 6.20
N ALA A 317 -19.93 -30.45 5.86
CA ALA A 317 -18.87 -31.04 6.68
C ALA A 317 -17.59 -30.15 6.63
N PHE A 318 -17.27 -29.59 5.47
CA PHE A 318 -16.19 -28.63 5.34
C PHE A 318 -16.47 -27.36 6.17
N ARG A 319 -17.68 -26.80 6.11
CA ARG A 319 -18.09 -25.64 6.91
C ARG A 319 -17.98 -25.88 8.41
N GLU A 320 -18.39 -27.04 8.90
CA GLU A 320 -18.28 -27.36 10.32
C GLU A 320 -16.81 -27.44 10.76
N ALA A 321 -15.99 -28.18 10.01
CA ALA A 321 -14.55 -28.24 10.28
C ALA A 321 -13.86 -26.86 10.22
N LEU A 322 -14.27 -26.01 9.26
CA LEU A 322 -13.75 -24.66 9.12
C LEU A 322 -14.16 -23.78 10.31
N LYS A 323 -15.42 -23.88 10.75
CA LYS A 323 -15.91 -23.16 11.93
C LYS A 323 -15.18 -23.59 13.20
N ASP A 324 -14.99 -24.90 13.43
CA ASP A 324 -14.24 -25.41 14.57
C ASP A 324 -12.79 -24.88 14.57
N ARG A 325 -12.16 -24.86 13.39
CA ARG A 325 -10.82 -24.33 13.19
C ARG A 325 -10.74 -22.83 13.49
N MET A 326 -11.74 -22.05 13.09
CA MET A 326 -11.83 -20.60 13.39
C MET A 326 -12.12 -20.33 14.87
N LEU A 327 -12.83 -21.21 15.57
CA LEU A 327 -13.14 -21.06 16.99
C LEU A 327 -11.93 -21.35 17.90
N THR A 328 -10.99 -22.16 17.47
CA THR A 328 -9.90 -22.70 18.30
C THR A 328 -8.49 -22.34 17.81
N GLY A 329 -8.34 -21.95 16.54
CA GLY A 329 -7.04 -21.69 15.92
C GLY A 329 -6.39 -20.39 16.36
N SER A 330 -5.10 -20.46 16.73
CA SER A 330 -4.28 -19.31 17.14
C SER A 330 -2.97 -19.22 16.34
N ASP A 331 -2.74 -20.13 15.41
CA ASP A 331 -1.53 -20.26 14.58
C ASP A 331 -1.66 -19.54 13.23
N PHE A 332 -2.74 -18.83 13.00
CA PHE A 332 -2.98 -17.94 11.86
C PHE A 332 -3.60 -16.62 12.34
N GLU A 333 -3.72 -15.64 11.44
CA GLU A 333 -4.37 -14.34 11.70
C GLU A 333 -5.89 -14.53 11.85
N ASN A 334 -6.33 -14.84 13.05
CA ASN A 334 -7.76 -15.10 13.32
C ASN A 334 -8.51 -13.81 13.62
N ILE A 335 -8.76 -13.01 12.58
CA ILE A 335 -9.37 -11.68 12.69
C ILE A 335 -10.74 -11.77 13.40
N SER A 336 -11.54 -12.82 13.10
CA SER A 336 -12.86 -12.97 13.72
C SER A 336 -12.83 -13.11 15.24
N LEU A 337 -11.80 -13.75 15.80
CA LEU A 337 -11.59 -13.82 17.25
C LEU A 337 -10.93 -12.57 17.83
N LEU A 338 -10.06 -11.91 17.06
CA LEU A 338 -9.33 -10.73 17.51
C LEU A 338 -10.21 -9.50 17.66
N VAL A 339 -11.18 -9.32 16.75
CA VAL A 339 -12.00 -8.10 16.70
C VAL A 339 -13.51 -8.34 16.78
N GLY A 340 -13.99 -9.55 16.54
CA GLY A 340 -15.42 -9.89 16.47
C GLY A 340 -16.06 -9.56 15.12
N PHE A 341 -17.11 -10.30 14.78
CA PHE A 341 -17.84 -10.13 13.51
C PHE A 341 -18.58 -8.80 13.39
N GLU A 342 -18.81 -8.09 14.48
CA GLU A 342 -19.38 -6.73 14.52
C GLU A 342 -18.42 -5.67 13.95
N ASN A 343 -17.11 -5.95 13.95
CA ASN A 343 -16.06 -5.06 13.45
C ASN A 343 -15.55 -5.47 12.06
N ILE A 344 -16.12 -6.49 11.41
CA ILE A 344 -15.79 -6.94 10.05
C ILE A 344 -16.95 -6.56 9.13
N VAL A 345 -16.76 -5.56 8.27
CA VAL A 345 -17.78 -4.98 7.40
C VAL A 345 -17.52 -5.42 5.96
N ALA A 346 -18.51 -6.02 5.28
CA ALA A 346 -18.43 -6.27 3.85
C ALA A 346 -18.44 -4.94 3.07
N SER A 347 -17.42 -4.67 2.27
CA SER A 347 -17.24 -3.36 1.66
C SER A 347 -17.46 -3.34 0.15
N SER A 348 -16.97 -4.33 -0.59
CA SER A 348 -17.23 -4.49 -2.01
C SER A 348 -17.67 -5.91 -2.27
N ILE A 349 -18.78 -6.08 -2.98
CA ILE A 349 -19.32 -7.38 -3.35
C ILE A 349 -19.55 -7.39 -4.86
N SER A 350 -18.87 -8.28 -5.59
CA SER A 350 -18.96 -8.34 -7.06
C SER A 350 -20.37 -8.65 -7.53
N ARG A 351 -21.07 -9.54 -6.83
CA ARG A 351 -22.40 -10.02 -7.16
C ARG A 351 -23.49 -9.00 -6.83
N LYS A 352 -24.18 -8.50 -7.86
CA LYS A 352 -25.14 -7.37 -7.77
C LYS A 352 -26.28 -7.56 -6.79
N ASP A 353 -26.84 -8.77 -6.71
CA ASP A 353 -27.97 -9.08 -5.82
C ASP A 353 -27.58 -9.17 -4.33
N LEU A 354 -26.28 -9.24 -4.03
CA LEU A 354 -25.73 -9.24 -2.67
C LEU A 354 -25.24 -7.86 -2.22
N ARG A 355 -25.18 -6.84 -3.09
CA ARG A 355 -24.69 -5.50 -2.74
C ARG A 355 -25.51 -4.79 -1.67
N GLN A 356 -26.71 -5.24 -1.38
CA GLN A 356 -27.48 -4.78 -0.23
C GLN A 356 -26.76 -4.99 1.12
N TYR A 357 -25.74 -5.85 1.17
CA TYR A 357 -24.93 -6.12 2.36
C TYR A 357 -23.67 -5.24 2.43
N GLU A 358 -23.36 -4.48 1.39
CA GLU A 358 -22.23 -3.54 1.43
C GLU A 358 -22.43 -2.48 2.52
N GLY A 359 -21.40 -2.24 3.32
CA GLY A 359 -21.43 -1.36 4.49
C GLY A 359 -22.03 -2.01 5.74
N GLN A 360 -22.44 -3.29 5.70
CA GLN A 360 -22.94 -4.00 6.87
C GLN A 360 -21.87 -4.92 7.47
N SER A 361 -21.83 -5.01 8.80
CA SER A 361 -20.97 -5.99 9.47
C SER A 361 -21.49 -7.41 9.27
N ILE A 362 -20.58 -8.39 9.31
CA ILE A 362 -20.97 -9.82 9.23
C ILE A 362 -21.97 -10.18 10.33
N ALA A 363 -21.83 -9.62 11.53
CA ALA A 363 -22.81 -9.79 12.61
C ALA A 363 -24.20 -9.23 12.26
N ALA A 364 -24.27 -8.06 11.62
CA ALA A 364 -25.54 -7.47 11.18
C ALA A 364 -26.20 -8.28 10.06
N ILE A 365 -25.43 -8.77 9.10
CA ILE A 365 -25.90 -9.66 8.02
C ILE A 365 -26.47 -10.95 8.62
N ALA A 366 -25.76 -11.55 9.58
CA ALA A 366 -26.19 -12.76 10.28
C ALA A 366 -27.54 -12.54 11.01
N GLN A 367 -27.66 -11.45 11.75
CA GLN A 367 -28.88 -11.07 12.45
C GLN A 367 -30.06 -10.89 11.48
N GLN A 368 -29.86 -10.18 10.36
CA GLN A 368 -30.87 -9.98 9.33
C GLN A 368 -31.35 -11.27 8.71
N GLN A 369 -30.45 -12.26 8.55
CA GLN A 369 -30.74 -13.56 7.98
C GLN A 369 -31.25 -14.59 9.02
N GLY A 370 -31.22 -14.28 10.30
CA GLY A 370 -31.56 -15.22 11.37
C GLY A 370 -30.58 -16.39 11.49
N LYS A 371 -29.27 -16.15 11.19
CA LYS A 371 -28.20 -17.14 11.16
C LYS A 371 -27.12 -16.80 12.19
N ASP A 372 -26.24 -17.75 12.49
CA ASP A 372 -24.99 -17.44 13.20
C ASP A 372 -23.99 -16.76 12.25
N PRO A 373 -23.03 -15.96 12.77
CA PRO A 373 -22.10 -15.18 11.95
C PRO A 373 -21.21 -16.03 11.03
N PHE A 374 -20.80 -17.24 11.44
CA PHE A 374 -20.00 -18.13 10.59
C PHE A 374 -20.79 -18.58 9.37
N THR A 375 -22.05 -19.00 9.57
CA THR A 375 -22.94 -19.38 8.46
C THR A 375 -23.16 -18.21 7.51
N ALA A 376 -23.39 -17.00 8.01
CA ALA A 376 -23.57 -15.82 7.17
C ALA A 376 -22.30 -15.46 6.37
N LEU A 377 -21.12 -15.56 6.99
CA LEU A 377 -19.83 -15.38 6.33
C LEU A 377 -19.63 -16.38 5.19
N PHE A 378 -19.84 -17.67 5.48
CA PHE A 378 -19.65 -18.75 4.49
C PHE A 378 -20.63 -18.63 3.32
N ASP A 379 -21.90 -18.31 3.60
CA ASP A 379 -22.91 -18.09 2.57
C ASP A 379 -22.57 -16.90 1.67
N LEU A 380 -22.09 -15.79 2.26
CA LEU A 380 -21.68 -14.62 1.51
C LEU A 380 -20.49 -14.91 0.60
N LEU A 381 -19.44 -15.56 1.14
CA LEU A 381 -18.25 -15.93 0.37
C LEU A 381 -18.59 -16.90 -0.75
N GLN A 382 -19.36 -17.98 -0.45
CA GLN A 382 -19.78 -18.93 -1.45
C GLN A 382 -20.60 -18.28 -2.57
N ALA A 383 -21.61 -17.50 -2.19
CA ALA A 383 -22.52 -16.87 -3.14
C ALA A 383 -21.82 -15.84 -4.03
N ALA A 384 -20.82 -15.13 -3.52
CA ALA A 384 -20.05 -14.14 -4.27
C ALA A 384 -18.79 -14.72 -4.94
N HIS A 385 -18.61 -16.04 -4.96
CA HIS A 385 -17.40 -16.71 -5.47
C HIS A 385 -16.11 -16.15 -4.85
N CYS A 386 -16.18 -15.85 -3.54
CA CYS A 386 -15.10 -15.25 -2.75
C CYS A 386 -14.65 -13.86 -3.20
N ASP A 387 -15.28 -13.23 -4.18
CA ASP A 387 -14.98 -11.86 -4.64
C ASP A 387 -15.71 -10.84 -3.76
N VAL A 388 -15.22 -10.72 -2.54
CA VAL A 388 -15.68 -9.77 -1.51
C VAL A 388 -14.48 -9.16 -0.81
N THR A 389 -14.50 -7.84 -0.63
CA THR A 389 -13.56 -7.14 0.27
C THR A 389 -14.22 -6.78 1.59
N MET A 390 -13.41 -6.52 2.60
CA MET A 390 -13.87 -6.07 3.90
C MET A 390 -13.20 -4.75 4.30
N ILE A 391 -13.83 -4.06 5.25
CA ILE A 391 -13.23 -3.05 6.12
C ILE A 391 -13.32 -3.62 7.53
N ASP A 392 -12.19 -3.71 8.23
CA ASP A 392 -12.10 -4.28 9.56
C ASP A 392 -11.51 -3.27 10.55
N PHE A 393 -12.20 -3.03 11.67
CA PHE A 393 -11.79 -2.08 12.70
C PHE A 393 -10.84 -2.77 13.69
N ILE A 394 -9.54 -2.60 13.50
CA ILE A 394 -8.49 -3.49 14.01
C ILE A 394 -7.45 -2.83 14.92
N ALA A 395 -7.23 -1.50 14.82
CA ALA A 395 -6.10 -0.82 15.45
C ALA A 395 -6.53 0.27 16.43
N ALA A 396 -5.63 0.62 17.35
CA ALA A 396 -5.77 1.78 18.25
C ALA A 396 -5.05 2.99 17.65
N GLU A 397 -5.67 4.18 17.77
CA GLU A 397 -5.09 5.42 17.26
C GLU A 397 -3.79 5.80 17.97
N ASP A 398 -3.65 5.49 19.27
CA ASP A 398 -2.42 5.77 20.01
C ASP A 398 -1.24 4.92 19.52
N ASP A 399 -1.49 3.64 19.14
CA ASP A 399 -0.48 2.80 18.50
C ASP A 399 -0.04 3.38 17.15
N ILE A 400 -0.98 3.91 16.36
CA ILE A 400 -0.67 4.63 15.11
C ILE A 400 0.21 5.85 15.38
N CYS A 401 -0.10 6.63 16.43
CA CYS A 401 0.71 7.78 16.83
C CYS A 401 2.14 7.36 17.22
N ASP A 402 2.31 6.26 17.92
CA ASP A 402 3.63 5.77 18.31
C ASP A 402 4.45 5.33 17.09
N ILE A 403 3.83 4.65 16.13
CA ILE A 403 4.49 4.28 14.86
C ILE A 403 4.82 5.53 14.05
N LEU A 404 3.91 6.50 13.96
CA LEU A 404 4.15 7.79 13.27
C LEU A 404 5.30 8.59 13.90
N ARG A 405 5.61 8.41 15.19
CA ARG A 405 6.75 9.06 15.86
C ARG A 405 8.09 8.37 15.62
N ASP A 406 8.11 7.08 15.24
CA ASP A 406 9.38 6.40 14.91
C ASP A 406 10.04 7.07 13.70
N ALA A 407 11.32 7.43 13.82
CA ALA A 407 12.06 8.13 12.78
C ALA A 407 12.22 7.32 11.48
N HIS A 408 12.00 6.01 11.54
CA HIS A 408 12.16 5.09 10.42
C HIS A 408 10.82 4.61 9.85
N SER A 409 9.69 5.21 10.25
CA SER A 409 8.41 4.93 9.62
C SER A 409 8.15 5.83 8.41
N CYS A 410 7.42 5.29 7.42
CA CYS A 410 6.82 6.02 6.30
C CYS A 410 5.31 6.11 6.50
N VAL A 411 4.66 7.05 5.80
CA VAL A 411 3.20 7.08 5.69
C VAL A 411 2.78 6.54 4.34
N ILE A 412 1.82 5.65 4.35
CA ILE A 412 1.28 4.98 3.16
C ILE A 412 -0.24 5.00 3.18
N SER A 413 -0.87 4.66 2.05
CA SER A 413 -2.32 4.54 2.00
C SER A 413 -2.82 3.10 2.13
N ASP A 414 -2.06 2.13 1.62
CA ASP A 414 -2.50 0.74 1.47
C ASP A 414 -3.87 0.65 0.72
N SER A 415 -4.01 1.51 -0.30
CA SER A 415 -5.26 1.66 -1.05
C SER A 415 -5.49 0.48 -1.98
N THR A 416 -6.70 -0.08 -1.92
CA THR A 416 -7.18 -1.15 -2.79
C THR A 416 -8.16 -0.60 -3.83
N TYR A 417 -8.28 -1.25 -4.98
CA TYR A 417 -9.06 -0.77 -6.12
C TYR A 417 -10.06 -1.81 -6.65
N PRO A 418 -10.97 -2.33 -5.83
CA PRO A 418 -12.03 -3.21 -6.31
C PRO A 418 -12.84 -2.52 -7.42
N THR A 419 -13.54 -3.29 -8.22
CA THR A 419 -14.32 -2.76 -9.35
C THR A 419 -15.64 -2.14 -8.91
N THR A 420 -16.12 -2.44 -7.72
CA THR A 420 -17.44 -2.04 -7.20
C THR A 420 -17.39 -1.85 -5.70
N GLY A 421 -18.49 -1.31 -5.14
CA GLY A 421 -18.73 -1.27 -3.70
C GLY A 421 -18.20 -0.05 -2.98
N MET A 422 -18.21 -0.15 -1.65
CA MET A 422 -17.70 0.90 -0.76
C MET A 422 -16.19 0.74 -0.58
N LEU A 423 -15.44 1.79 -0.89
CA LEU A 423 -14.00 1.83 -0.64
C LEU A 423 -13.70 2.18 0.81
N HIS A 424 -12.51 1.83 1.28
CA HIS A 424 -11.98 2.42 2.51
C HIS A 424 -11.65 3.91 2.28
N PRO A 425 -11.96 4.84 3.21
CA PRO A 425 -11.68 6.28 3.02
C PRO A 425 -10.19 6.59 2.81
N ARG A 426 -9.27 5.68 3.17
CA ARG A 426 -7.83 5.83 2.94
C ARG A 426 -7.47 5.99 1.47
N VAL A 427 -8.30 5.52 0.54
CA VAL A 427 -8.08 5.68 -0.90
C VAL A 427 -8.08 7.15 -1.30
N TYR A 428 -8.99 7.94 -0.72
CA TYR A 428 -9.21 9.34 -1.06
C TYR A 428 -8.61 10.35 -0.08
N GLY A 429 -8.22 9.93 1.15
CA GLY A 429 -7.94 10.86 2.22
C GLY A 429 -6.68 10.64 3.04
N THR A 430 -5.83 9.65 2.76
CA THR A 430 -4.69 9.30 3.64
C THR A 430 -3.78 10.47 3.95
N TYR A 431 -3.30 11.19 2.94
CA TYR A 431 -2.30 12.25 3.13
C TYR A 431 -2.92 13.52 3.71
N THR A 432 -4.16 13.80 3.37
CA THR A 432 -4.91 14.89 4.00
C THR A 432 -5.31 14.56 5.45
N MET A 433 -5.69 13.31 5.76
CA MET A 433 -5.92 12.83 7.13
C MET A 433 -4.67 12.98 8.00
N LEU A 434 -3.49 12.63 7.48
CA LEU A 434 -2.23 12.87 8.17
C LEU A 434 -2.04 14.34 8.52
N LEU A 435 -2.19 15.24 7.54
CA LEU A 435 -1.97 16.68 7.71
C LEU A 435 -3.05 17.33 8.58
N GLU A 436 -4.32 16.98 8.38
CA GLU A 436 -5.44 17.54 9.13
C GLU A 436 -5.45 17.02 10.56
N HIS A 437 -5.61 15.72 10.74
CA HIS A 437 -5.85 15.14 12.05
C HIS A 437 -4.55 14.99 12.88
N PHE A 438 -3.52 14.35 12.34
CA PHE A 438 -2.33 14.02 13.12
C PHE A 438 -1.35 15.19 13.26
N VAL A 439 -1.28 16.11 12.28
CA VAL A 439 -0.40 17.30 12.34
C VAL A 439 -1.14 18.49 12.95
N ARG A 440 -2.24 18.94 12.32
CA ARG A 440 -2.92 20.19 12.69
C ARG A 440 -3.72 20.08 13.99
N GLU A 441 -4.52 19.03 14.14
CA GLU A 441 -5.45 18.89 15.27
C GLU A 441 -4.80 18.20 16.48
N LYS A 442 -4.34 16.96 16.30
CA LYS A 442 -3.78 16.12 17.38
C LYS A 442 -2.34 16.50 17.73
N ARG A 443 -1.60 17.11 16.81
CA ARG A 443 -0.18 17.49 16.98
C ARG A 443 0.69 16.30 17.39
N ALA A 444 0.40 15.13 16.84
CA ALA A 444 1.13 13.90 17.12
C ALA A 444 2.56 13.95 16.58
N LEU A 445 2.79 14.72 15.50
CA LEU A 445 4.09 14.97 14.88
C LEU A 445 4.12 16.39 14.27
N SER A 446 5.33 16.93 14.02
CA SER A 446 5.49 18.21 13.33
C SER A 446 5.20 18.06 11.83
N ILE A 447 4.92 19.17 11.15
CA ILE A 447 4.68 19.16 9.70
C ILE A 447 5.96 18.73 8.93
N GLU A 448 7.14 19.10 9.39
CA GLU A 448 8.42 18.71 8.79
C GLU A 448 8.61 17.19 8.86
N SER A 449 8.30 16.60 10.03
CA SER A 449 8.33 15.14 10.20
C SER A 449 7.33 14.44 9.32
N ALA A 450 6.09 14.94 9.23
CA ALA A 450 5.05 14.39 8.37
C ALA A 450 5.46 14.42 6.89
N VAL A 451 5.93 15.57 6.41
CA VAL A 451 6.41 15.72 5.03
C VAL A 451 7.59 14.80 4.76
N HIS A 452 8.59 14.73 5.66
CA HIS A 452 9.72 13.81 5.51
C HIS A 452 9.28 12.36 5.32
N LYS A 453 8.34 11.89 6.13
CA LYS A 453 7.79 10.51 6.06
C LYS A 453 7.07 10.20 4.75
N CYS A 454 6.43 11.21 4.17
CA CYS A 454 5.72 11.11 2.88
C CYS A 454 6.62 11.40 1.66
N THR A 455 7.89 11.79 1.84
CA THR A 455 8.75 12.28 0.75
C THR A 455 10.15 11.69 0.83
N GLY A 456 11.11 12.37 1.46
CA GLY A 456 12.52 11.95 1.51
C GLY A 456 12.73 10.57 2.14
N ARG A 457 11.97 10.23 3.17
CA ARG A 457 12.04 8.90 3.79
C ARG A 457 11.50 7.82 2.86
N ALA A 458 10.32 8.04 2.27
CA ALA A 458 9.69 7.13 1.32
C ALA A 458 10.58 6.91 0.08
N ALA A 459 11.14 7.99 -0.47
CA ALA A 459 12.08 7.92 -1.60
C ALA A 459 13.34 7.11 -1.25
N LYS A 460 13.88 7.28 -0.04
CA LYS A 460 15.06 6.53 0.42
C LYS A 460 14.77 5.03 0.52
N VAL A 461 13.64 4.63 1.10
CA VAL A 461 13.24 3.21 1.24
C VAL A 461 13.15 2.54 -0.12
N MET A 462 12.55 3.20 -1.11
CA MET A 462 12.38 2.67 -2.48
C MET A 462 13.55 2.93 -3.42
N GLY A 463 14.63 3.59 -2.96
CA GLY A 463 15.79 3.91 -3.80
C GLY A 463 15.52 4.91 -4.91
N LEU A 464 14.52 5.80 -4.76
CA LEU A 464 14.14 6.83 -5.73
C LEU A 464 15.09 8.03 -5.64
N LYS A 465 16.15 8.02 -6.42
CA LYS A 465 17.31 8.92 -6.28
C LYS A 465 17.02 10.40 -6.63
N THR A 466 16.01 10.67 -7.44
CA THR A 466 15.72 12.03 -7.94
C THR A 466 14.44 12.63 -7.37
N LYS A 467 13.82 11.97 -6.37
CA LYS A 467 12.52 12.35 -5.81
C LYS A 467 12.56 12.56 -4.30
N GLY A 468 11.53 13.17 -3.76
CA GLY A 468 11.28 13.30 -2.32
C GLY A 468 12.04 14.42 -1.61
N ILE A 469 12.88 15.19 -2.32
CA ILE A 469 13.64 16.32 -1.75
C ILE A 469 13.59 17.50 -2.70
N LEU A 470 13.43 18.72 -2.15
CA LEU A 470 13.54 19.98 -2.90
C LEU A 470 15.00 20.45 -2.90
N ALA A 471 15.76 20.01 -3.89
CA ALA A 471 17.16 20.42 -4.09
C ALA A 471 17.48 20.55 -5.59
N PRO A 472 18.49 21.36 -5.97
CA PRO A 472 18.90 21.49 -7.36
C PRO A 472 19.20 20.13 -8.02
N GLY A 473 18.67 19.93 -9.23
CA GLY A 473 18.81 18.68 -10.00
C GLY A 473 17.76 17.60 -9.73
N MET A 474 16.99 17.71 -8.65
CA MET A 474 15.87 16.81 -8.35
C MET A 474 14.71 17.06 -9.30
N ASP A 475 13.85 16.06 -9.48
CA ASP A 475 12.61 16.18 -10.24
C ASP A 475 11.70 17.24 -9.59
N ALA A 476 11.10 18.10 -10.41
CA ALA A 476 10.20 19.13 -9.93
C ALA A 476 8.79 18.56 -9.69
N ASP A 477 8.70 17.61 -8.76
CA ASP A 477 7.47 17.10 -8.17
C ASP A 477 7.30 17.82 -6.83
N LEU A 478 6.31 18.69 -6.72
CA LEU A 478 6.12 19.51 -5.51
C LEU A 478 4.67 19.89 -5.26
N ASN A 479 4.35 20.15 -4.00
CA ASN A 479 3.05 20.60 -3.52
C ASN A 479 3.14 22.02 -2.97
N ILE A 480 2.10 22.83 -3.21
CA ILE A 480 1.86 24.11 -2.57
C ILE A 480 0.48 24.02 -1.90
N PHE A 481 0.41 24.22 -0.58
CA PHE A 481 -0.84 24.15 0.17
C PHE A 481 -0.86 25.01 1.43
N ASP A 482 -2.05 25.45 1.83
CA ASP A 482 -2.29 26.05 3.14
C ASP A 482 -2.76 24.92 4.09
N LEU A 483 -1.98 24.65 5.15
CA LEU A 483 -2.31 23.60 6.13
C LEU A 483 -3.68 23.82 6.78
N SER A 484 -4.11 25.07 6.94
CA SER A 484 -5.42 25.39 7.52
C SER A 484 -6.60 25.02 6.62
N ALA A 485 -6.35 24.96 5.30
CA ALA A 485 -7.35 24.62 4.28
C ALA A 485 -7.36 23.12 3.91
N VAL A 486 -6.34 22.35 4.33
CA VAL A 486 -6.31 20.92 4.07
C VAL A 486 -7.45 20.22 4.81
N HIS A 487 -8.25 19.45 4.08
CA HIS A 487 -9.40 18.75 4.62
C HIS A 487 -9.64 17.40 3.95
N THR A 488 -9.87 16.37 4.79
CA THR A 488 -10.24 15.01 4.38
C THR A 488 -11.76 14.92 4.30
N CYS A 489 -12.29 14.82 3.08
CA CYS A 489 -13.75 14.73 2.86
C CYS A 489 -14.27 13.29 2.94
N ALA A 490 -13.41 12.30 2.67
CA ALA A 490 -13.78 10.89 2.64
C ALA A 490 -14.08 10.36 4.06
N THR A 491 -15.21 9.65 4.19
CA THR A 491 -15.64 8.97 5.43
C THR A 491 -15.94 7.50 5.16
N TYR A 492 -16.12 6.69 6.22
CA TYR A 492 -16.53 5.29 6.06
C TYR A 492 -17.93 5.13 5.45
N SER A 493 -18.82 6.12 5.60
CA SER A 493 -20.17 6.12 5.01
C SER A 493 -20.23 6.75 3.61
N ASP A 494 -19.28 7.62 3.27
CA ASP A 494 -19.16 8.27 1.98
C ASP A 494 -17.68 8.40 1.59
N PRO A 495 -17.04 7.30 1.16
CA PRO A 495 -15.60 7.25 0.98
C PRO A 495 -15.10 7.87 -0.33
N ALA A 496 -15.96 8.02 -1.35
CA ALA A 496 -15.55 8.48 -2.68
C ALA A 496 -15.59 10.01 -2.80
N GLN A 497 -15.03 10.71 -1.82
CA GLN A 497 -14.98 12.18 -1.75
C GLN A 497 -13.54 12.67 -1.93
N PHE A 498 -13.28 13.49 -2.94
CA PHE A 498 -11.97 14.12 -3.12
C PHE A 498 -11.59 14.98 -1.93
N SER A 499 -10.34 14.88 -1.51
CA SER A 499 -9.75 15.77 -0.51
C SER A 499 -9.66 17.21 -1.02
N ALA A 500 -9.63 18.16 -0.11
CA ALA A 500 -9.49 19.59 -0.38
C ALA A 500 -8.20 20.16 0.21
N GLY A 501 -7.78 21.34 -0.29
CA GLY A 501 -6.68 22.13 0.27
C GLY A 501 -5.34 22.00 -0.43
N MET A 502 -5.16 21.06 -1.37
CA MET A 502 -4.01 21.08 -2.27
C MET A 502 -4.23 22.15 -3.35
N ASP A 503 -3.55 23.27 -3.20
CA ASP A 503 -3.69 24.42 -4.09
C ASP A 503 -3.03 24.18 -5.44
N THR A 504 -1.75 23.79 -5.42
CA THR A 504 -0.99 23.52 -6.64
C THR A 504 -0.13 22.28 -6.43
N VAL A 505 -0.15 21.38 -7.41
CA VAL A 505 0.68 20.17 -7.44
C VAL A 505 1.40 20.11 -8.77
N PHE A 506 2.73 20.03 -8.73
CA PHE A 506 3.57 19.84 -9.91
C PHE A 506 4.01 18.39 -10.02
N VAL A 507 4.00 17.88 -11.25
CA VAL A 507 4.62 16.61 -11.63
C VAL A 507 5.55 16.87 -12.80
N ALA A 508 6.81 16.48 -12.66
CA ALA A 508 7.87 16.74 -13.66
C ALA A 508 7.89 18.20 -14.15
N GLY A 509 7.73 19.15 -13.22
CA GLY A 509 7.77 20.60 -13.49
C GLY A 509 6.54 21.16 -14.21
N ARG A 510 5.45 20.39 -14.33
CA ARG A 510 4.20 20.83 -14.93
C ARG A 510 3.09 20.82 -13.87
N PRO A 511 2.29 21.90 -13.75
CA PRO A 511 1.18 21.92 -12.81
C PRO A 511 0.12 20.90 -13.24
N ALA A 512 -0.10 19.88 -12.40
CA ALA A 512 -1.16 18.90 -12.56
C ALA A 512 -2.44 19.32 -11.79
N ILE A 513 -2.27 19.97 -10.63
CA ILE A 513 -3.32 20.75 -9.95
C ILE A 513 -2.89 22.22 -9.97
N LEU A 514 -3.81 23.12 -10.27
CA LEU A 514 -3.62 24.57 -10.20
C LEU A 514 -4.88 25.23 -9.63
N ASN A 515 -4.71 26.01 -8.55
CA ASN A 515 -5.84 26.60 -7.80
C ASN A 515 -6.90 25.55 -7.40
N GLY A 516 -6.43 24.39 -6.95
CA GLY A 516 -7.27 23.27 -6.53
C GLY A 516 -7.95 22.50 -7.67
N ALA A 517 -7.78 22.87 -8.93
CA ALA A 517 -8.40 22.21 -10.08
C ALA A 517 -7.40 21.34 -10.86
N PHE A 518 -7.84 20.16 -11.31
CA PHE A 518 -7.04 19.31 -12.21
C PHE A 518 -6.88 19.98 -13.58
N THR A 519 -5.65 20.08 -14.07
CA THR A 519 -5.32 20.78 -15.32
C THR A 519 -5.42 19.92 -16.56
N GLY A 520 -5.52 18.60 -16.40
CA GLY A 520 -5.40 17.62 -17.48
C GLY A 520 -3.95 17.27 -17.86
N SER A 521 -2.94 17.77 -17.12
CA SER A 521 -1.53 17.45 -17.38
C SER A 521 -1.28 15.97 -17.12
N MET A 522 -0.67 15.28 -18.09
CA MET A 522 -0.28 13.87 -18.05
C MET A 522 1.27 13.79 -18.08
N ALA A 523 1.93 14.36 -17.08
CA ALA A 523 3.38 14.48 -17.03
C ALA A 523 4.04 13.36 -16.19
N GLY A 524 3.24 12.45 -15.63
CA GLY A 524 3.74 11.31 -14.87
C GLY A 524 4.53 10.33 -15.73
N THR A 525 5.45 9.63 -15.10
CA THR A 525 6.35 8.67 -15.75
C THR A 525 6.35 7.34 -15.02
N VAL A 526 6.72 6.28 -15.75
CA VAL A 526 6.94 4.96 -15.17
C VAL A 526 8.38 4.89 -14.70
N LEU A 527 8.54 4.72 -13.39
CA LEU A 527 9.84 4.66 -12.73
C LEU A 527 10.32 3.21 -12.66
N THR A 528 11.61 3.03 -12.81
CA THR A 528 12.29 1.73 -12.69
C THR A 528 13.55 1.90 -11.86
N ARG A 529 14.03 0.80 -11.31
CA ARG A 529 15.29 0.74 -10.55
C ARG A 529 16.49 1.15 -11.38
#